data_325fa4fd2a14f6e990ecb01395744a2d
#
_entry.id   325fa4fd2a14f6e990ecb01395744a2d
#
_cell.length_a   1.000
_cell.length_b   1.000
_cell.length_c   1.000
_cell.angle_alpha   90.00
_cell.angle_beta   90.00
_cell.angle_gamma   90.00
#
_symmetry.space_group_name_H-M   'P 1'
#
loop_
_entity.id
_entity.type
_entity.pdbx_description
1 polymer ?
#
loop_
_entity_poly.entity_id
_entity_poly.type
_entity_poly.pdbx_seq_one_letter_code
_entity_poly.pdbx_strand_id
1 'polypeptide(L)'
;PFYCNYALTNYSDRKARAILDDVVHQILQTDLRTYDKTTGLWKHAWDETHSQFWANQGNGQSRHTWARALGWYVMAIMECLDVMPNDYPRKAELVALLQKTMQAVVQNQDKNSGVWYDVMDVKSPKNYLESTASCMFSYVLLKGSRQGWLSSDFREAGKRAYQGILQRFIRVNNDLTLSLTDCCSVSGLGPGKGPFVPKGKENYRRDGSFDYYMSEPIRDNDPKGIGPFIWASLEMEQYNAQ
;
A
#
# COMPACT_ATOMS: atom_id res chain seq x y z
N PRO A 1 -0.29 -13.69 0.67
CA PRO A 1 -1.49 -14.40 1.15
C PRO A 1 -1.77 -15.65 0.32
N PHE A 2 -1.72 -15.59 -1.01
CA PHE A 2 -1.95 -16.77 -1.87
C PHE A 2 -1.05 -17.96 -1.50
N TYR A 3 0.24 -17.71 -1.32
CA TYR A 3 1.21 -18.75 -0.95
C TYR A 3 0.93 -19.36 0.44
N CYS A 4 0.51 -18.55 1.40
CA CYS A 4 0.08 -19.04 2.71
C CYS A 4 -1.14 -19.96 2.58
N ASN A 5 -2.18 -19.50 1.89
CA ASN A 5 -3.41 -20.28 1.72
C ASN A 5 -3.14 -21.58 0.96
N TYR A 6 -2.37 -21.52 -0.12
CA TYR A 6 -1.96 -22.71 -0.87
C TYR A 6 -1.21 -23.72 -0.01
N ALA A 7 -0.28 -23.24 0.84
CA ALA A 7 0.50 -24.09 1.72
C ALA A 7 -0.38 -24.81 2.76
N LEU A 8 -1.27 -24.06 3.41
CA LEU A 8 -2.19 -24.59 4.42
C LEU A 8 -3.19 -25.60 3.84
N THR A 9 -3.58 -25.43 2.57
CA THR A 9 -4.54 -26.31 1.90
C THR A 9 -3.90 -27.60 1.37
N ASN A 10 -2.64 -27.54 0.90
CA ASN A 10 -2.06 -28.59 0.07
C ASN A 10 -0.92 -29.37 0.73
N TYR A 11 -0.43 -28.95 1.91
CA TYR A 11 0.72 -29.60 2.56
C TYR A 11 0.42 -30.02 3.98
N SER A 12 1.25 -30.95 4.49
CA SER A 12 1.25 -31.30 5.91
C SER A 12 1.56 -30.08 6.79
N ASP A 13 1.07 -30.06 8.02
CA ASP A 13 1.25 -28.96 8.97
C ASP A 13 2.72 -28.51 9.08
N ARG A 14 3.67 -29.44 9.21
CA ARG A 14 5.10 -29.12 9.28
C ARG A 14 5.61 -28.39 8.04
N LYS A 15 5.21 -28.82 6.84
CA LYS A 15 5.63 -28.19 5.58
C LYS A 15 4.94 -26.85 5.39
N ALA A 16 3.65 -26.76 5.72
CA ALA A 16 2.91 -25.50 5.67
C ALA A 16 3.54 -24.44 6.59
N ARG A 17 3.86 -24.80 7.83
CA ARG A 17 4.53 -23.87 8.78
C ARG A 17 5.89 -23.39 8.28
N ALA A 18 6.69 -24.23 7.66
CA ALA A 18 7.96 -23.82 7.07
C ALA A 18 7.77 -22.79 5.92
N ILE A 19 6.69 -22.93 5.15
CA ILE A 19 6.32 -21.96 4.12
C ILE A 19 5.83 -20.63 4.75
N LEU A 20 5.05 -20.70 5.83
CA LEU A 20 4.65 -19.52 6.59
C LEU A 20 5.86 -18.77 7.16
N ASP A 21 6.88 -19.50 7.64
CA ASP A 21 8.14 -18.93 8.14
C ASP A 21 8.86 -18.15 7.04
N ASP A 22 8.89 -18.69 5.81
CA ASP A 22 9.45 -17.97 4.66
C ASP A 22 8.65 -16.71 4.32
N VAL A 23 7.32 -16.79 4.29
CA VAL A 23 6.45 -15.62 4.05
C VAL A 23 6.70 -14.52 5.09
N VAL A 24 6.74 -14.88 6.37
CA VAL A 24 7.05 -13.91 7.43
C VAL A 24 8.44 -13.33 7.26
N HIS A 25 9.43 -14.17 6.93
CA HIS A 25 10.79 -13.72 6.65
C HIS A 25 10.83 -12.67 5.52
N GLN A 26 10.16 -12.92 4.39
CA GLN A 26 10.10 -11.97 3.27
C GLN A 26 9.46 -10.64 3.66
N ILE A 27 8.38 -10.66 4.43
CA ILE A 27 7.70 -9.46 4.92
C ILE A 27 8.64 -8.66 5.85
N LEU A 28 9.30 -9.33 6.79
CA LEU A 28 10.24 -8.69 7.73
C LEU A 28 11.51 -8.18 7.02
N GLN A 29 12.00 -8.87 5.98
CA GLN A 29 13.10 -8.37 5.16
C GLN A 29 12.71 -7.09 4.43
N THR A 30 11.47 -6.98 3.95
CA THR A 30 10.96 -5.74 3.36
C THR A 30 10.97 -4.60 4.39
N ASP A 31 10.49 -4.82 5.62
CA ASP A 31 10.59 -3.83 6.71
C ASP A 31 12.04 -3.41 6.93
N LEU A 32 12.93 -4.38 7.14
CA LEU A 32 14.34 -4.13 7.45
C LEU A 32 15.05 -3.29 6.37
N ARG A 33 14.74 -3.53 5.10
CA ARG A 33 15.46 -2.94 3.96
C ARG A 33 14.86 -1.60 3.51
N THR A 34 13.55 -1.44 3.62
CA THR A 34 12.87 -0.26 3.06
C THR A 34 12.49 0.78 4.11
N TYR A 35 12.45 0.42 5.41
CA TYR A 35 12.15 1.38 6.48
C TYR A 35 13.22 2.46 6.59
N ASP A 36 12.80 3.71 6.45
CA ASP A 36 13.63 4.90 6.62
C ASP A 36 13.38 5.53 7.99
N LYS A 37 14.38 5.47 8.86
CA LYS A 37 14.30 6.03 10.22
C LYS A 37 14.14 7.55 10.25
N THR A 38 14.54 8.25 9.18
CA THR A 38 14.45 9.71 9.09
C THR A 38 13.02 10.18 8.87
N THR A 39 12.30 9.49 7.98
CA THR A 39 10.90 9.83 7.64
C THR A 39 9.88 9.02 8.44
N GLY A 40 10.30 7.90 9.04
CA GLY A 40 9.40 6.94 9.68
C GLY A 40 8.53 6.14 8.69
N LEU A 41 8.84 6.21 7.41
CA LEU A 41 8.09 5.57 6.33
C LEU A 41 8.92 4.50 5.61
N TRP A 42 8.29 3.71 4.75
CA TRP A 42 8.92 2.67 3.93
C TRP A 42 9.16 3.20 2.52
N LYS A 43 10.40 3.15 2.07
CA LYS A 43 10.77 3.53 0.71
C LYS A 43 10.16 2.58 -0.31
N HIS A 44 9.97 3.07 -1.54
CA HIS A 44 9.31 2.30 -2.63
C HIS A 44 10.03 1.00 -2.96
N ALA A 45 11.37 0.99 -2.93
CA ALA A 45 12.18 -0.20 -3.21
C ALA A 45 13.56 -0.13 -2.56
N TRP A 46 14.26 -1.27 -2.61
CA TRP A 46 15.63 -1.43 -2.16
C TRP A 46 16.42 -2.27 -3.17
N ASP A 47 17.64 -1.86 -3.45
CA ASP A 47 18.61 -2.56 -4.31
C ASP A 47 19.73 -3.13 -3.46
N GLU A 48 19.86 -4.45 -3.43
CA GLU A 48 20.88 -5.16 -2.66
C GLU A 48 22.30 -4.78 -3.07
N THR A 49 22.52 -4.54 -4.36
CA THR A 49 23.84 -4.21 -4.90
C THR A 49 24.20 -2.74 -4.79
N HIS A 50 23.23 -1.87 -4.46
CA HIS A 50 23.36 -0.41 -4.41
C HIS A 50 23.85 0.20 -5.74
N SER A 51 23.70 -0.52 -6.83
CA SER A 51 24.23 -0.14 -8.15
C SER A 51 23.19 0.50 -9.07
N GLN A 52 21.91 0.34 -8.77
CA GLN A 52 20.85 0.94 -9.56
C GLN A 52 20.87 2.47 -9.44
N PHE A 53 20.65 3.16 -10.55
CA PHE A 53 20.72 4.63 -10.60
C PHE A 53 19.64 5.34 -9.76
N TRP A 54 18.54 4.66 -9.44
CA TRP A 54 17.49 5.15 -8.55
C TRP A 54 17.80 4.89 -7.07
N ALA A 55 18.74 4.00 -6.75
CA ALA A 55 19.08 3.61 -5.40
C ALA A 55 20.13 4.54 -4.78
N ASN A 56 20.00 4.76 -3.48
CA ASN A 56 21.04 5.40 -2.69
C ASN A 56 22.24 4.45 -2.57
N GLN A 57 23.42 4.90 -2.98
CA GLN A 57 24.63 4.09 -2.99
C GLN A 57 25.10 3.66 -1.59
N GLY A 58 24.71 4.38 -0.53
CA GLY A 58 25.08 4.03 0.84
C GLY A 58 24.20 2.94 1.47
N ASN A 59 22.89 2.92 1.16
CA ASN A 59 21.96 2.01 1.82
C ASN A 59 21.03 1.24 0.86
N GLY A 60 21.10 1.46 -0.44
CA GLY A 60 20.30 0.77 -1.46
C GLY A 60 18.84 1.21 -1.58
N GLN A 61 18.35 2.09 -0.72
CA GLN A 61 16.96 2.51 -0.72
C GLN A 61 16.64 3.48 -1.88
N SER A 62 15.42 3.41 -2.38
CA SER A 62 14.89 4.44 -3.27
C SER A 62 14.67 5.76 -2.52
N ARG A 63 14.52 6.86 -3.27
CA ARG A 63 14.47 8.22 -2.69
C ARG A 63 13.22 8.47 -1.87
N HIS A 64 12.06 8.02 -2.37
CA HIS A 64 10.75 8.41 -1.83
C HIS A 64 9.89 7.21 -1.42
N THR A 65 8.89 7.50 -0.60
CA THR A 65 7.80 6.59 -0.25
C THR A 65 6.63 6.83 -1.20
N TRP A 66 6.42 5.90 -2.12
CA TRP A 66 5.25 5.88 -2.97
C TRP A 66 4.08 5.23 -2.24
N ALA A 67 2.98 5.98 -2.08
CA ALA A 67 1.85 5.57 -1.24
C ALA A 67 1.26 4.21 -1.65
N ARG A 68 1.11 3.94 -2.95
CA ARG A 68 0.56 2.66 -3.42
C ARG A 68 1.49 1.48 -3.17
N ALA A 69 2.81 1.66 -3.22
CA ALA A 69 3.74 0.58 -2.83
C ALA A 69 3.57 0.21 -1.35
N LEU A 70 3.48 1.22 -0.48
CA LEU A 70 3.18 1.00 0.93
C LEU A 70 1.78 0.41 1.13
N GLY A 71 0.78 0.83 0.34
CA GLY A 71 -0.57 0.27 0.32
C GLY A 71 -0.56 -1.24 0.03
N TRP A 72 0.16 -1.67 -1.00
CA TRP A 72 0.33 -3.11 -1.30
C TRP A 72 1.01 -3.87 -0.17
N TYR A 73 2.01 -3.26 0.47
CA TYR A 73 2.73 -3.89 1.57
C TYR A 73 1.82 -4.14 2.78
N VAL A 74 1.04 -3.14 3.21
CA VAL A 74 0.14 -3.32 4.36
C VAL A 74 -1.05 -4.24 4.03
N MET A 75 -1.55 -4.23 2.80
CA MET A 75 -2.55 -5.21 2.35
C MET A 75 -1.98 -6.63 2.36
N ALA A 76 -0.74 -6.83 1.91
CA ALA A 76 -0.10 -8.14 1.95
C ALA A 76 0.03 -8.67 3.39
N ILE A 77 0.42 -7.83 4.34
CA ILE A 77 0.46 -8.19 5.77
C ILE A 77 -0.94 -8.56 6.26
N MET A 78 -1.94 -7.71 5.98
CA MET A 78 -3.34 -7.92 6.37
C MET A 78 -3.88 -9.26 5.88
N GLU A 79 -3.73 -9.54 4.58
CA GLU A 79 -4.23 -10.77 3.97
C GLU A 79 -3.45 -12.02 4.41
N CYS A 80 -2.17 -11.89 4.78
CA CYS A 80 -1.42 -12.97 5.40
C CYS A 80 -1.94 -13.28 6.81
N LEU A 81 -2.20 -12.24 7.62
CA LEU A 81 -2.77 -12.40 8.97
C LEU A 81 -4.13 -13.09 8.97
N ASP A 82 -4.94 -12.81 7.94
CA ASP A 82 -6.28 -13.37 7.80
C ASP A 82 -6.27 -14.90 7.61
N VAL A 83 -5.31 -15.40 6.85
CA VAL A 83 -5.18 -16.83 6.54
C VAL A 83 -4.27 -17.61 7.51
N MET A 84 -3.41 -16.92 8.26
CA MET A 84 -2.51 -17.57 9.21
C MET A 84 -3.26 -18.15 10.41
N PRO A 85 -2.95 -19.40 10.84
CA PRO A 85 -3.53 -19.98 12.03
C PRO A 85 -3.30 -19.12 13.28
N ASN A 86 -4.26 -19.12 14.21
CA ASN A 86 -4.13 -18.29 15.42
C ASN A 86 -3.02 -18.78 16.35
N ASP A 87 -2.68 -20.07 16.30
CA ASP A 87 -1.59 -20.68 17.06
C ASP A 87 -0.21 -20.57 16.36
N TYR A 88 -0.13 -19.89 15.21
CA TYR A 88 1.14 -19.72 14.53
C TYR A 88 2.04 -18.75 15.31
N PRO A 89 3.23 -19.20 15.79
CA PRO A 89 4.00 -18.45 16.78
C PRO A 89 4.44 -17.06 16.33
N ARG A 90 4.70 -16.88 15.02
CA ARG A 90 5.18 -15.62 14.47
C ARG A 90 4.08 -14.67 14.01
N LYS A 91 2.81 -15.02 14.19
CA LYS A 91 1.67 -14.15 13.84
C LYS A 91 1.75 -12.79 14.56
N ALA A 92 2.18 -12.79 15.81
CA ALA A 92 2.33 -11.59 16.62
C ALA A 92 3.38 -10.60 16.06
N GLU A 93 4.44 -11.10 15.39
CA GLU A 93 5.45 -10.24 14.74
C GLU A 93 4.80 -9.42 13.60
N LEU A 94 3.93 -10.05 12.80
CA LEU A 94 3.23 -9.35 11.72
C LEU A 94 2.17 -8.38 12.24
N VAL A 95 1.49 -8.69 13.34
CA VAL A 95 0.56 -7.77 13.99
C VAL A 95 1.31 -6.52 14.49
N ALA A 96 2.44 -6.70 15.16
CA ALA A 96 3.26 -5.58 15.63
C ALA A 96 3.78 -4.72 14.45
N LEU A 97 4.19 -5.37 13.36
CA LEU A 97 4.63 -4.68 12.15
C LEU A 97 3.48 -3.90 11.50
N LEU A 98 2.29 -4.50 11.40
CA LEU A 98 1.09 -3.82 10.90
C LEU A 98 0.77 -2.58 11.74
N GLN A 99 0.79 -2.69 13.07
CA GLN A 99 0.56 -1.57 13.99
C GLN A 99 1.56 -0.44 13.76
N LYS A 100 2.86 -0.76 13.71
CA LYS A 100 3.94 0.19 13.44
C LYS A 100 3.71 0.92 12.10
N THR A 101 3.41 0.18 11.06
CA THR A 101 3.24 0.73 9.70
C THR A 101 2.00 1.59 9.61
N MET A 102 0.86 1.12 10.16
CA MET A 102 -0.38 1.88 10.12
C MET A 102 -0.35 3.12 11.00
N GLN A 103 0.44 3.13 12.08
CA GLN A 103 0.71 4.35 12.86
C GLN A 103 1.37 5.42 11.99
N ALA A 104 2.40 5.05 11.22
CA ALA A 104 3.06 5.98 10.30
C ALA A 104 2.13 6.43 9.16
N VAL A 105 1.29 5.53 8.63
CA VAL A 105 0.27 5.86 7.62
C VAL A 105 -0.69 6.92 8.17
N VAL A 106 -1.25 6.73 9.37
CA VAL A 106 -2.20 7.67 9.99
C VAL A 106 -1.55 9.02 10.29
N GLN A 107 -0.28 9.06 10.71
CA GLN A 107 0.44 10.31 10.93
C GLN A 107 0.61 11.15 9.66
N ASN A 108 0.58 10.51 8.49
CA ASN A 108 0.68 11.16 7.19
C ASN A 108 -0.67 11.32 6.46
N GLN A 109 -1.80 11.03 7.14
CA GLN A 109 -3.14 11.29 6.61
C GLN A 109 -3.38 12.80 6.49
N ASP A 110 -3.79 13.28 5.32
CA ASP A 110 -4.12 14.69 5.15
C ASP A 110 -5.32 15.07 6.03
N LYS A 111 -5.14 16.08 6.86
CA LYS A 111 -6.11 16.47 7.88
C LYS A 111 -7.40 17.06 7.29
N ASN A 112 -7.32 17.65 6.11
CA ASN A 112 -8.46 18.32 5.47
C ASN A 112 -9.32 17.33 4.69
N SER A 113 -8.68 16.45 3.92
CA SER A 113 -9.36 15.51 3.02
C SER A 113 -9.56 14.13 3.62
N GLY A 114 -8.76 13.74 4.62
CA GLY A 114 -8.77 12.40 5.20
C GLY A 114 -8.09 11.32 4.35
N VAL A 115 -7.50 11.66 3.20
CA VAL A 115 -6.83 10.72 2.29
C VAL A 115 -5.32 11.01 2.22
N TRP A 116 -4.58 10.37 1.31
CA TRP A 116 -3.12 10.48 1.25
C TRP A 116 -2.63 10.97 -0.10
N TYR A 117 -1.49 11.67 -0.06
CA TYR A 117 -0.74 12.08 -1.25
C TYR A 117 0.01 10.90 -1.89
N ASP A 118 0.22 10.96 -3.21
CA ASP A 118 0.91 9.90 -3.98
C ASP A 118 2.34 9.66 -3.48
N VAL A 119 3.09 10.73 -3.19
CA VAL A 119 4.44 10.64 -2.58
C VAL A 119 4.36 11.13 -1.14
N MET A 120 4.39 10.20 -0.19
CA MET A 120 4.02 10.48 1.21
C MET A 120 5.03 11.35 1.96
N ASP A 121 6.31 11.29 1.58
CA ASP A 121 7.42 12.00 2.24
C ASP A 121 7.77 13.34 1.60
N VAL A 122 6.94 13.85 0.67
CA VAL A 122 7.19 15.13 -0.01
C VAL A 122 6.01 16.09 0.16
N LYS A 123 6.27 17.24 0.78
CA LYS A 123 5.34 18.37 0.86
C LYS A 123 5.59 19.30 -0.32
N SER A 124 4.75 19.23 -1.34
CA SER A 124 4.84 20.07 -2.53
C SER A 124 3.44 20.36 -3.09
N PRO A 125 3.19 21.56 -3.63
CA PRO A 125 1.93 21.86 -4.33
C PRO A 125 1.74 21.07 -5.62
N LYS A 126 2.80 20.43 -6.15
CA LYS A 126 2.72 19.52 -7.30
C LYS A 126 2.24 18.12 -6.91
N ASN A 127 2.34 17.76 -5.63
CA ASN A 127 1.90 16.44 -5.14
C ASN A 127 0.36 16.41 -5.12
N TYR A 128 -0.21 15.28 -5.51
CA TYR A 128 -1.66 15.13 -5.60
C TYR A 128 -2.15 14.05 -4.61
N LEU A 129 -3.41 14.17 -4.20
CA LEU A 129 -4.09 13.15 -3.40
C LEU A 129 -4.45 11.97 -4.31
N GLU A 130 -4.08 10.77 -3.89
CA GLU A 130 -4.11 9.58 -4.74
C GLU A 130 -5.13 8.56 -4.22
N SER A 131 -6.01 8.10 -5.10
CA SER A 131 -7.17 7.30 -4.71
C SER A 131 -6.82 5.85 -4.39
N THR A 132 -5.91 5.21 -5.13
CA THR A 132 -5.67 3.77 -4.98
C THR A 132 -5.06 3.43 -3.62
N ALA A 133 -4.03 4.16 -3.21
CA ALA A 133 -3.43 4.00 -1.89
C ALA A 133 -4.39 4.38 -0.77
N SER A 134 -5.18 5.44 -0.97
CA SER A 134 -6.19 5.87 0.00
C SER A 134 -7.24 4.78 0.25
N CYS A 135 -7.69 4.09 -0.79
CA CYS A 135 -8.59 2.94 -0.67
C CYS A 135 -7.93 1.77 0.07
N MET A 136 -6.66 1.46 -0.25
CA MET A 136 -5.89 0.41 0.44
C MET A 136 -5.72 0.70 1.92
N PHE A 137 -5.34 1.90 2.28
CA PHE A 137 -5.16 2.30 3.68
C PHE A 137 -6.48 2.31 4.45
N SER A 138 -7.56 2.83 3.85
CA SER A 138 -8.89 2.79 4.44
C SER A 138 -9.33 1.36 4.76
N TYR A 139 -9.20 0.44 3.79
CA TYR A 139 -9.50 -0.97 3.98
C TYR A 139 -8.71 -1.59 5.14
N VAL A 140 -7.39 -1.41 5.15
CA VAL A 140 -6.53 -2.00 6.19
C VAL A 140 -6.83 -1.45 7.58
N LEU A 141 -7.12 -0.14 7.69
CA LEU A 141 -7.52 0.51 8.94
C LEU A 141 -8.83 -0.06 9.48
N LEU A 142 -9.83 -0.20 8.62
CA LEU A 142 -11.15 -0.72 8.99
C LEU A 142 -11.08 -2.20 9.36
N LYS A 143 -10.57 -3.05 8.47
CA LYS A 143 -10.46 -4.50 8.71
C LYS A 143 -9.57 -4.81 9.90
N GLY A 144 -8.40 -4.18 10.00
CA GLY A 144 -7.48 -4.39 11.11
C GLY A 144 -8.08 -4.05 12.47
N SER A 145 -8.88 -2.97 12.54
CA SER A 145 -9.60 -2.61 13.77
C SER A 145 -10.74 -3.59 14.08
N ARG A 146 -11.46 -4.07 13.06
CA ARG A 146 -12.51 -5.08 13.24
C ARG A 146 -11.96 -6.41 13.73
N GLN A 147 -10.80 -6.82 13.21
CA GLN A 147 -10.10 -8.05 13.61
C GLN A 147 -9.37 -7.93 14.97
N GLY A 148 -9.32 -6.75 15.58
CA GLY A 148 -8.63 -6.51 16.83
C GLY A 148 -7.10 -6.46 16.71
N TRP A 149 -6.55 -6.40 15.50
CA TRP A 149 -5.10 -6.24 15.26
C TRP A 149 -4.65 -4.78 15.38
N LEU A 150 -5.57 -3.85 15.12
CA LEU A 150 -5.40 -2.41 15.35
C LEU A 150 -6.37 -1.93 16.42
N SER A 151 -5.99 -0.89 17.18
CA SER A 151 -6.86 -0.29 18.18
C SER A 151 -8.04 0.48 17.56
N SER A 152 -9.03 0.85 18.38
CA SER A 152 -10.21 1.60 17.96
C SER A 152 -9.90 2.95 17.30
N ASP A 153 -8.80 3.59 17.67
CA ASP A 153 -8.40 4.90 17.10
C ASP A 153 -8.10 4.79 15.60
N PHE A 154 -7.55 3.66 15.16
CA PHE A 154 -7.33 3.39 13.73
C PHE A 154 -8.62 3.25 12.95
N ARG A 155 -9.70 2.75 13.58
CA ARG A 155 -11.03 2.69 12.96
C ARG A 155 -11.55 4.08 12.57
N GLU A 156 -11.41 5.06 13.46
CA GLU A 156 -11.86 6.42 13.17
C GLU A 156 -11.03 7.07 12.03
N ALA A 157 -9.74 6.78 11.97
CA ALA A 157 -8.91 7.19 10.83
C ALA A 157 -9.37 6.51 9.52
N GLY A 158 -9.72 5.22 9.57
CA GLY A 158 -10.27 4.47 8.43
C GLY A 158 -11.61 5.00 7.92
N LYS A 159 -12.55 5.31 8.85
CA LYS A 159 -13.84 5.94 8.52
C LYS A 159 -13.65 7.31 7.88
N ARG A 160 -12.79 8.15 8.46
CA ARG A 160 -12.46 9.46 7.91
C ARG A 160 -11.87 9.34 6.49
N ALA A 161 -10.99 8.35 6.28
CA ALA A 161 -10.43 8.06 4.95
C ALA A 161 -11.52 7.66 3.96
N TYR A 162 -12.43 6.77 4.34
CA TYR A 162 -13.52 6.32 3.48
C TYR A 162 -14.44 7.49 3.09
N GLN A 163 -14.80 8.35 4.04
CA GLN A 163 -15.56 9.57 3.74
C GLN A 163 -14.80 10.50 2.77
N GLY A 164 -13.50 10.68 2.98
CA GLY A 164 -12.66 11.47 2.08
C GLY A 164 -12.61 10.88 0.67
N ILE A 165 -12.55 9.55 0.54
CA ILE A 165 -12.61 8.84 -0.75
C ILE A 165 -13.94 9.13 -1.46
N LEU A 166 -15.08 9.00 -0.75
CA LEU A 166 -16.39 9.25 -1.34
C LEU A 166 -16.55 10.69 -1.82
N GLN A 167 -16.09 11.65 -1.03
CA GLN A 167 -16.22 13.07 -1.35
C GLN A 167 -15.30 13.54 -2.47
N ARG A 168 -14.10 12.96 -2.56
CA ARG A 168 -13.07 13.48 -3.44
C ARG A 168 -12.89 12.67 -4.72
N PHE A 169 -13.01 11.35 -4.64
CA PHE A 169 -12.62 10.45 -5.73
C PHE A 169 -13.80 9.77 -6.42
N ILE A 170 -14.99 9.85 -5.85
CA ILE A 170 -16.18 9.26 -6.50
C ILE A 170 -16.90 10.33 -7.32
N ARG A 171 -16.95 10.10 -8.62
CA ARG A 171 -17.72 10.91 -9.58
C ARG A 171 -18.94 10.12 -10.04
N VAL A 172 -20.12 10.73 -9.89
CA VAL A 172 -21.36 10.21 -10.49
C VAL A 172 -21.44 10.69 -11.94
N ASN A 173 -21.49 9.75 -12.86
CA ASN A 173 -21.59 10.03 -14.30
C ASN A 173 -23.05 10.32 -14.71
N ASN A 174 -23.25 10.89 -15.92
CA ASN A 174 -24.59 11.23 -16.43
C ASN A 174 -25.52 10.03 -16.59
N ASP A 175 -24.96 8.84 -16.80
CA ASP A 175 -25.68 7.57 -16.89
C ASP A 175 -25.88 6.88 -15.51
N LEU A 176 -25.61 7.59 -14.44
CA LEU A 176 -25.68 7.13 -13.03
C LEU A 176 -24.64 6.06 -12.67
N THR A 177 -23.70 5.74 -13.52
CA THR A 177 -22.53 4.92 -13.14
C THR A 177 -21.57 5.73 -12.28
N LEU A 178 -20.71 5.04 -11.53
CA LEU A 178 -19.70 5.66 -10.68
C LEU A 178 -18.31 5.50 -11.30
N SER A 179 -17.51 6.55 -11.18
CA SER A 179 -16.08 6.48 -11.50
C SER A 179 -15.23 6.79 -10.28
N LEU A 180 -14.19 5.98 -10.06
CA LEU A 180 -13.12 6.27 -9.11
C LEU A 180 -12.05 7.06 -9.86
N THR A 181 -11.85 8.32 -9.48
CA THR A 181 -10.91 9.25 -10.13
C THR A 181 -9.54 9.26 -9.44
N ASP A 182 -8.59 10.00 -10.02
CA ASP A 182 -7.28 10.28 -9.44
C ASP A 182 -6.45 9.02 -9.08
N CYS A 183 -6.57 7.96 -9.87
CA CYS A 183 -5.73 6.77 -9.75
C CYS A 183 -4.39 7.00 -10.45
N CYS A 184 -3.26 6.93 -9.75
CA CYS A 184 -1.96 6.81 -10.40
C CYS A 184 -1.95 5.58 -11.32
N SER A 185 -1.63 5.77 -12.59
CA SER A 185 -1.65 4.66 -13.57
C SER A 185 -0.62 3.59 -13.19
N VAL A 186 0.63 4.01 -13.01
CA VAL A 186 1.74 3.13 -12.63
C VAL A 186 2.91 3.98 -12.14
N SER A 187 3.62 3.50 -11.15
CA SER A 187 4.98 3.97 -10.86
C SER A 187 5.90 2.77 -10.66
N GLY A 188 7.10 2.86 -11.14
CA GLY A 188 8.11 1.82 -11.04
C GLY A 188 9.50 2.41 -10.93
N LEU A 189 10.50 1.58 -10.71
CA LEU A 189 11.90 2.00 -10.68
C LEU A 189 12.70 1.14 -11.67
N GLY A 190 13.60 1.74 -12.40
CA GLY A 190 14.43 1.01 -13.33
C GLY A 190 14.61 1.68 -14.69
N PRO A 191 15.30 1.01 -15.61
CA PRO A 191 15.47 1.52 -16.97
C PRO A 191 14.10 1.58 -17.66
N GLY A 192 13.84 2.70 -18.32
CA GLY A 192 12.63 2.92 -19.11
C GLY A 192 12.56 2.14 -20.42
N LYS A 193 13.05 0.86 -20.41
CA LYS A 193 13.03 -0.03 -21.58
C LYS A 193 12.00 -1.14 -21.34
N GLY A 194 11.13 -1.35 -22.29
CA GLY A 194 10.15 -2.44 -22.27
C GLY A 194 8.85 -2.07 -22.95
N PRO A 195 7.90 -3.01 -23.07
CA PRO A 195 6.65 -2.80 -23.78
C PRO A 195 5.72 -1.74 -23.17
N PHE A 196 6.03 -1.30 -21.96
CA PHE A 196 5.24 -0.28 -21.23
C PHE A 196 5.84 1.14 -21.31
N VAL A 197 6.95 1.32 -22.03
CA VAL A 197 7.49 2.67 -22.29
C VAL A 197 6.63 3.31 -23.37
N PRO A 198 6.00 4.46 -23.12
CA PRO A 198 5.24 5.16 -24.14
C PRO A 198 6.12 5.48 -25.35
N LYS A 199 5.56 5.32 -26.55
CA LYS A 199 6.25 5.66 -27.80
C LYS A 199 6.76 7.12 -27.75
N GLY A 200 8.03 7.35 -28.07
CA GLY A 200 8.66 8.65 -27.98
C GLY A 200 9.27 8.98 -26.61
N LYS A 201 9.20 8.06 -25.64
CA LYS A 201 9.84 8.18 -24.33
C LYS A 201 10.91 7.10 -24.08
N GLU A 202 11.60 6.68 -25.12
CA GLU A 202 12.60 5.59 -25.09
C GLU A 202 13.79 5.88 -24.15
N ASN A 203 14.01 7.16 -23.83
CA ASN A 203 15.02 7.61 -22.86
C ASN A 203 14.43 7.93 -21.47
N TYR A 204 13.14 7.64 -21.26
CA TYR A 204 12.48 7.88 -20.00
C TYR A 204 13.02 6.97 -18.92
N ARG A 205 13.62 7.56 -17.90
CA ARG A 205 14.17 6.83 -16.76
C ARG A 205 13.24 7.00 -15.56
N ARG A 206 12.81 5.88 -15.01
CA ARG A 206 12.11 5.80 -13.74
C ARG A 206 13.11 5.89 -12.59
N ASP A 207 13.59 7.10 -12.35
CA ASP A 207 14.72 7.36 -11.44
C ASP A 207 14.31 7.53 -9.97
N GLY A 208 13.01 7.41 -9.66
CA GLY A 208 12.48 7.54 -8.33
C GLY A 208 12.56 8.97 -7.75
N SER A 209 12.83 9.99 -8.59
CA SER A 209 12.73 11.39 -8.17
C SER A 209 11.26 11.79 -7.99
N PHE A 210 11.02 12.86 -7.22
CA PHE A 210 9.67 13.42 -7.09
C PHE A 210 9.09 13.84 -8.43
N ASP A 211 9.88 14.50 -9.28
CA ASP A 211 9.44 14.91 -10.61
C ASP A 211 9.09 13.71 -11.50
N TYR A 212 9.78 12.57 -11.34
CA TYR A 212 9.41 11.33 -12.00
C TYR A 212 8.01 10.88 -11.58
N TYR A 213 7.71 10.77 -10.27
CA TYR A 213 6.38 10.36 -9.80
C TYR A 213 5.29 11.28 -10.32
N MET A 214 5.53 12.59 -10.31
CA MET A 214 4.57 13.60 -10.82
C MET A 214 4.40 13.58 -12.35
N SER A 215 5.26 12.87 -13.07
CA SER A 215 5.17 12.72 -14.54
C SER A 215 4.38 11.48 -14.97
N GLU A 216 4.06 10.55 -14.03
CA GLU A 216 3.27 9.37 -14.35
C GLU A 216 1.79 9.73 -14.56
N PRO A 217 1.12 9.06 -15.53
CA PRO A 217 -0.27 9.40 -15.84
C PRO A 217 -1.22 9.09 -14.70
N ILE A 218 -2.22 9.95 -14.54
CA ILE A 218 -3.38 9.72 -13.68
C ILE A 218 -4.54 9.26 -14.58
N ARG A 219 -5.36 8.33 -14.10
CA ARG A 219 -6.53 7.82 -14.83
C ARG A 219 -7.67 7.46 -13.90
N ASP A 220 -8.87 7.37 -14.47
CA ASP A 220 -10.05 6.90 -13.77
C ASP A 220 -10.16 5.36 -13.85
N ASN A 221 -10.87 4.79 -12.88
CA ASN A 221 -11.31 3.38 -12.87
C ASN A 221 -10.16 2.37 -13.02
N ASP A 222 -9.00 2.68 -12.45
CA ASP A 222 -7.91 1.71 -12.41
C ASP A 222 -8.29 0.51 -11.51
N PRO A 223 -8.20 -0.74 -11.98
CA PRO A 223 -8.50 -1.93 -11.18
C PRO A 223 -7.73 -2.00 -9.86
N LYS A 224 -6.53 -1.41 -9.79
CA LYS A 224 -5.71 -1.34 -8.58
C LYS A 224 -6.32 -0.43 -7.49
N GLY A 225 -7.24 0.45 -7.86
CA GLY A 225 -8.03 1.27 -6.94
C GLY A 225 -9.43 0.69 -6.70
N ILE A 226 -10.09 0.21 -7.76
CA ILE A 226 -11.46 -0.34 -7.69
C ILE A 226 -11.55 -1.51 -6.70
N GLY A 227 -10.62 -2.48 -6.77
CA GLY A 227 -10.60 -3.62 -5.84
C GLY A 227 -10.54 -3.18 -4.37
N PRO A 228 -9.53 -2.42 -3.96
CA PRO A 228 -9.45 -1.88 -2.60
C PRO A 228 -10.62 -0.99 -2.20
N PHE A 229 -11.21 -0.22 -3.11
CA PHE A 229 -12.41 0.56 -2.85
C PHE A 229 -13.60 -0.33 -2.49
N ILE A 230 -13.84 -1.41 -3.25
CA ILE A 230 -14.89 -2.39 -2.94
C ILE A 230 -14.65 -3.01 -1.57
N TRP A 231 -13.42 -3.42 -1.25
CA TRP A 231 -13.10 -3.99 0.05
C TRP A 231 -13.29 -3.00 1.20
N ALA A 232 -12.90 -1.74 1.04
CA ALA A 232 -13.15 -0.70 2.04
C ALA A 232 -14.64 -0.45 2.24
N SER A 233 -15.43 -0.50 1.17
CA SER A 233 -16.90 -0.35 1.22
C SER A 233 -17.55 -1.49 2.00
N LEU A 234 -17.15 -2.73 1.73
CA LEU A 234 -17.63 -3.91 2.46
C LEU A 234 -17.29 -3.85 3.96
N GLU A 235 -16.11 -3.39 4.31
CA GLU A 235 -15.75 -3.20 5.72
C GLU A 235 -16.60 -2.10 6.38
N MET A 236 -16.90 -1.01 5.68
CA MET A 236 -17.79 0.05 6.20
C MET A 236 -19.21 -0.45 6.41
N GLU A 237 -19.75 -1.28 5.51
CA GLU A 237 -21.07 -1.89 5.67
C GLU A 237 -21.14 -2.74 6.95
N GLN A 238 -20.10 -3.52 7.25
CA GLN A 238 -20.04 -4.33 8.48
C GLN A 238 -20.06 -3.48 9.76
N TYR A 239 -19.47 -2.28 9.75
CA TYR A 239 -19.54 -1.36 10.89
C TYR A 239 -20.92 -0.70 11.04
N ASN A 240 -21.62 -0.43 9.94
CA ASN A 240 -22.93 0.18 9.97
C ASN A 240 -24.05 -0.81 10.38
N ALA A 241 -23.77 -2.11 10.27
CA ALA A 241 -24.70 -3.20 10.65
C ALA A 241 -24.60 -3.61 12.13
N GLN A 242 -23.64 -3.10 12.87
CA GLN A 242 -23.44 -3.31 14.31
C GLN A 242 -24.08 -2.17 15.12
#